data_bb89313df5b4ee4c2c2406fcbbf4181d
#
_entry.id   bb89313df5b4ee4c2c2406fcbbf4181d
#
_cell.length_a   1.000
_cell.length_b   1.000
_cell.length_c   1.000
_cell.angle_alpha   90.00
_cell.angle_beta   90.00
_cell.angle_gamma   90.00
#
_symmetry.space_group_name_H-M   'P 1'
#
loop_
_entity.id
_entity.type
_entity.pdbx_description
1 polymer ?
#
loop_
_entity_poly.entity_id
_entity_poly.type
_entity_poly.pdbx_seq_one_letter_code
_entity_poly.pdbx_strand_id
1 'polypeptide(L)'
;MIIRLIVPFAYSLILGIVWSACAKKKFYNSLAPAYMLHVLLVLISGLVFNRLSVGIYGGIILATMVGVIVIIKNRNNITLNSIYARGRELWNGGVFVFLAFYIFCFLINYSKAFMSWDEFSHWGIFLKESLRLDGLYCMSPLTFAHKDYVPAITLFETIWCRLNGRYAESDVYRAIQIFMFSLLMPVFEHISDYIAQKLKNQNDKIAVFKGRLFELGYHSD
;
A
#
# COMPACT_ATOMS: atom_id res chain seq x y z
N MET A 1 -1.59 14.87 -15.13
CA MET A 1 -1.78 13.41 -15.15
C MET A 1 -0.64 12.67 -14.42
N ILE A 2 0.61 12.90 -14.78
CA ILE A 2 1.80 12.20 -14.21
C ILE A 2 1.90 12.35 -12.69
N ILE A 3 1.71 13.54 -12.12
CA ILE A 3 1.78 13.79 -10.67
C ILE A 3 0.77 12.90 -9.91
N ARG A 4 -0.45 12.74 -10.42
CA ARG A 4 -1.51 11.90 -9.83
C ARG A 4 -1.21 10.40 -9.86
N LEU A 5 -0.31 9.99 -10.74
CA LEU A 5 0.21 8.62 -10.77
C LEU A 5 1.36 8.47 -9.77
N ILE A 6 2.31 9.42 -9.75
CA ILE A 6 3.56 9.27 -9.01
C ILE A 6 3.39 9.53 -7.51
N VAL A 7 2.67 10.60 -7.11
CA VAL A 7 2.63 11.01 -5.71
C VAL A 7 1.95 9.98 -4.80
N PRO A 8 0.74 9.45 -5.11
CA PRO A 8 0.14 8.41 -4.29
C PRO A 8 0.90 7.07 -4.34
N PHE A 9 1.59 6.78 -5.46
CA PHE A 9 2.46 5.61 -5.56
C PHE A 9 3.66 5.74 -4.63
N ALA A 10 4.37 6.86 -4.68
CA ALA A 10 5.50 7.15 -3.79
C ALA A 10 5.10 7.13 -2.31
N TYR A 11 3.96 7.71 -1.98
CA TYR A 11 3.36 7.64 -0.65
C TYR A 11 3.17 6.20 -0.19
N SER A 12 2.56 5.35 -1.03
CA SER A 12 2.32 3.95 -0.72
C SER A 12 3.63 3.18 -0.52
N LEU A 13 4.64 3.42 -1.37
CA LEU A 13 5.95 2.81 -1.23
C LEU A 13 6.64 3.23 0.06
N ILE A 14 6.65 4.52 0.39
CA ILE A 14 7.28 5.04 1.62
C ILE A 14 6.66 4.35 2.83
N LEU A 15 5.33 4.36 2.94
CA LEU A 15 4.64 3.74 4.07
C LEU A 15 4.92 2.23 4.17
N GLY A 16 4.79 1.51 3.05
CA GLY A 16 5.00 0.06 3.01
C GLY A 16 6.44 -0.33 3.33
N ILE A 17 7.44 0.39 2.79
CA ILE A 17 8.86 0.14 3.03
C ILE A 17 9.23 0.45 4.49
N VAL A 18 8.80 1.60 5.01
CA VAL A 18 9.08 1.99 6.40
C VAL A 18 8.47 0.99 7.37
N TRP A 19 7.22 0.59 7.15
CA TRP A 19 6.58 -0.43 7.98
C TRP A 19 7.30 -1.77 7.89
N SER A 20 7.65 -2.22 6.67
CA SER A 20 8.42 -3.44 6.44
C SER A 20 9.73 -3.45 7.22
N ALA A 21 10.45 -2.34 7.20
CA ALA A 21 11.72 -2.19 7.91
C ALA A 21 11.55 -2.20 9.44
N CYS A 22 10.51 -1.53 9.97
CA CYS A 22 10.25 -1.47 11.41
C CYS A 22 9.69 -2.78 11.97
N ALA A 23 8.74 -3.39 11.27
CA ALA A 23 8.07 -4.62 11.69
C ALA A 23 8.81 -5.90 11.29
N LYS A 24 9.90 -5.78 10.51
CA LYS A 24 10.65 -6.92 9.94
C LYS A 24 9.75 -7.90 9.18
N LYS A 25 8.82 -7.36 8.39
CA LYS A 25 7.87 -8.11 7.57
C LYS A 25 8.15 -7.84 6.09
N LYS A 26 7.74 -8.78 5.22
CA LYS A 26 7.78 -8.55 3.78
C LYS A 26 6.80 -7.43 3.39
N PHE A 27 7.01 -6.81 2.23
CA PHE A 27 6.17 -5.72 1.73
C PHE A 27 4.68 -6.12 1.62
N TYR A 28 4.39 -7.36 1.26
CA TYR A 28 3.03 -7.92 1.20
C TYR A 28 2.22 -7.72 2.49
N ASN A 29 2.87 -7.86 3.65
CA ASN A 29 2.24 -7.75 4.96
C ASN A 29 2.38 -6.36 5.60
N SER A 30 2.91 -5.39 4.84
CA SER A 30 3.31 -4.10 5.39
C SER A 30 2.40 -2.97 4.98
N LEU A 31 1.80 -3.04 3.79
CA LEU A 31 1.08 -1.92 3.21
C LEU A 31 -0.25 -1.64 3.93
N ALA A 32 -1.07 -2.67 4.15
CA ALA A 32 -2.37 -2.51 4.81
C ALA A 32 -2.26 -1.95 6.24
N PRO A 33 -1.43 -2.52 7.15
CA PRO A 33 -1.29 -1.96 8.50
C PRO A 33 -0.68 -0.55 8.48
N ALA A 34 0.19 -0.22 7.54
CA ALA A 34 0.72 1.13 7.38
C ALA A 34 -0.37 2.14 6.98
N TYR A 35 -1.25 1.77 6.06
CA TYR A 35 -2.41 2.58 5.70
C TYR A 35 -3.38 2.75 6.88
N MET A 36 -3.70 1.65 7.58
CA MET A 36 -4.59 1.70 8.74
C MET A 36 -4.05 2.60 9.85
N LEU A 37 -2.74 2.50 10.15
CA LEU A 37 -2.12 3.39 11.12
C LEU A 37 -2.19 4.86 10.67
N HIS A 38 -1.94 5.14 9.40
CA HIS A 38 -2.02 6.51 8.90
C HIS A 38 -3.46 7.06 8.97
N VAL A 39 -4.47 6.26 8.58
CA VAL A 39 -5.88 6.64 8.73
C VAL A 39 -6.23 6.92 10.19
N LEU A 40 -5.72 6.11 11.14
CA LEU A 40 -5.90 6.33 12.57
C LEU A 40 -5.29 7.65 13.03
N LEU A 41 -4.08 8.00 12.57
CA LEU A 41 -3.44 9.29 12.88
C LEU A 41 -4.26 10.46 12.33
N VAL A 42 -4.82 10.32 11.13
CA VAL A 42 -5.69 11.35 10.53
C VAL A 42 -7.00 11.48 11.33
N LEU A 43 -7.58 10.36 11.76
CA LEU A 43 -8.76 10.38 12.63
C LEU A 43 -8.49 11.10 13.95
N ILE A 44 -7.41 10.75 14.63
CA ILE A 44 -6.99 11.41 15.90
C ILE A 44 -6.77 12.90 15.67
N SER A 45 -6.13 13.27 14.58
CA SER A 45 -5.90 14.67 14.22
C SER A 45 -7.23 15.42 13.99
N GLY A 46 -8.19 14.78 13.32
CA GLY A 46 -9.53 15.34 13.13
C GLY A 46 -10.29 15.54 14.45
N LEU A 47 -10.15 14.61 15.39
CA LEU A 47 -10.79 14.68 16.70
C LEU A 47 -10.14 15.70 17.63
N VAL A 48 -8.80 15.76 17.66
CA VAL A 48 -8.06 16.57 18.63
C VAL A 48 -7.87 18.01 18.14
N PHE A 49 -7.50 18.17 16.86
CA PHE A 49 -7.17 19.46 16.29
C PHE A 49 -8.25 20.04 15.38
N ASN A 50 -9.30 19.25 15.10
CA ASN A 50 -10.30 19.56 14.09
C ASN A 50 -9.71 19.88 12.72
N ARG A 51 -8.58 19.21 12.38
CA ARG A 51 -7.84 19.38 11.12
C ARG A 51 -7.26 18.06 10.64
N LEU A 52 -7.76 17.55 9.50
CA LEU A 52 -7.28 16.33 8.88
C LEU A 52 -5.89 16.51 8.26
N SER A 53 -5.61 17.68 7.71
CA SER A 53 -4.32 18.00 7.08
C SER A 53 -3.14 17.81 8.04
N VAL A 54 -3.31 18.12 9.32
CA VAL A 54 -2.25 17.90 10.35
C VAL A 54 -1.91 16.41 10.43
N GLY A 55 -2.90 15.52 10.49
CA GLY A 55 -2.69 14.07 10.51
C GLY A 55 -2.14 13.54 9.19
N ILE A 56 -2.62 14.05 8.05
CA ILE A 56 -2.19 13.63 6.72
C ILE A 56 -0.70 13.94 6.53
N TYR A 57 -0.31 15.20 6.62
CA TYR A 57 1.07 15.60 6.40
C TYR A 57 1.99 15.21 7.55
N GLY A 58 1.51 15.29 8.79
CA GLY A 58 2.24 14.84 9.97
C GLY A 58 2.57 13.35 9.91
N GLY A 59 1.63 12.51 9.48
CA GLY A 59 1.85 11.08 9.30
C GLY A 59 2.90 10.78 8.23
N ILE A 60 2.89 11.50 7.10
CA ILE A 60 3.89 11.35 6.04
C ILE A 60 5.28 11.78 6.53
N ILE A 61 5.35 12.94 7.20
CA ILE A 61 6.60 13.43 7.78
C ILE A 61 7.15 12.43 8.80
N LEU A 62 6.30 11.95 9.70
CA LEU A 62 6.68 10.94 10.71
C LEU A 62 7.21 9.67 10.04
N ALA A 63 6.50 9.11 9.05
CA ALA A 63 6.95 7.94 8.32
C ALA A 63 8.32 8.18 7.65
N THR A 64 8.50 9.34 7.01
CA THR A 64 9.77 9.71 6.37
C THR A 64 10.90 9.82 7.38
N MET A 65 10.66 10.48 8.53
CA MET A 65 11.65 10.59 9.62
C MET A 65 12.05 9.22 10.17
N VAL A 66 11.07 8.35 10.43
CA VAL A 66 11.33 6.97 10.88
C VAL A 66 12.16 6.23 9.84
N GLY A 67 11.83 6.36 8.56
CA GLY A 67 12.62 5.76 7.46
C GLY A 67 14.07 6.24 7.47
N VAL A 68 14.30 7.54 7.61
CA VAL A 68 15.65 8.12 7.70
C VAL A 68 16.40 7.60 8.95
N ILE A 69 15.75 7.54 10.11
CA ILE A 69 16.35 6.99 11.35
C ILE A 69 16.77 5.53 11.15
N VAL A 70 15.90 4.71 10.52
CA VAL A 70 16.20 3.30 10.22
C VAL A 70 17.42 3.19 9.30
N ILE A 71 17.53 4.04 8.29
CA ILE A 71 18.67 4.08 7.38
C ILE A 71 19.95 4.46 8.13
N ILE A 72 19.92 5.55 8.91
CA ILE A 72 21.07 6.02 9.70
C ILE A 72 21.54 4.96 10.69
N LYS A 73 20.60 4.35 11.44
CA LYS A 73 20.93 3.32 12.44
C LYS A 73 21.58 2.07 11.83
N ASN A 74 21.20 1.75 10.59
CA ASN A 74 21.76 0.60 9.87
C ASN A 74 22.95 0.97 8.97
N ARG A 75 23.40 2.23 8.97
CA ARG A 75 24.43 2.77 8.06
C ARG A 75 25.72 1.94 8.05
N ASN A 76 26.19 1.50 9.22
CA ASN A 76 27.44 0.73 9.36
C ASN A 76 27.33 -0.69 8.79
N ASN A 77 26.12 -1.20 8.61
CA ASN A 77 25.83 -2.53 8.01
C ASN A 77 25.40 -2.41 6.54
N ILE A 78 25.38 -1.20 5.99
CA ILE A 78 25.00 -0.94 4.60
C ILE A 78 26.24 -1.12 3.71
N THR A 79 26.52 -2.37 3.36
CA THR A 79 27.41 -2.70 2.23
C THR A 79 26.57 -2.74 0.95
N LEU A 80 27.21 -2.53 -0.20
CA LEU A 80 26.53 -2.68 -1.51
C LEU A 80 25.81 -4.03 -1.61
N ASN A 81 26.41 -5.09 -1.09
CA ASN A 81 25.81 -6.42 -1.04
C ASN A 81 24.57 -6.50 -0.14
N SER A 82 24.57 -5.77 0.99
CA SER A 82 23.39 -5.73 1.89
C SER A 82 22.25 -4.89 1.31
N ILE A 83 22.56 -3.84 0.56
CA ILE A 83 21.55 -3.06 -0.19
C ILE A 83 20.95 -3.94 -1.28
N TYR A 84 21.78 -4.70 -2.00
CA TYR A 84 21.35 -5.61 -3.05
C TYR A 84 20.50 -6.76 -2.51
N ALA A 85 20.92 -7.36 -1.39
CA ALA A 85 20.16 -8.42 -0.71
C ALA A 85 18.80 -7.90 -0.16
N ARG A 86 18.78 -6.74 0.52
CA ARG A 86 17.54 -6.12 0.98
C ARG A 86 16.68 -5.59 -0.16
N GLY A 87 17.28 -5.01 -1.19
CA GLY A 87 16.62 -4.67 -2.44
C GLY A 87 15.94 -5.91 -3.02
N ARG A 88 16.63 -7.03 -3.11
CA ARG A 88 16.10 -8.30 -3.60
C ARG A 88 14.97 -8.85 -2.72
N GLU A 89 15.04 -8.69 -1.40
CA GLU A 89 13.94 -9.02 -0.48
C GLU A 89 12.73 -8.09 -0.63
N LEU A 90 12.92 -6.81 -0.80
CA LEU A 90 11.87 -5.83 -1.08
C LEU A 90 11.27 -6.03 -2.48
N TRP A 91 12.12 -6.40 -3.46
CA TRP A 91 11.72 -6.73 -4.83
C TRP A 91 11.14 -8.14 -4.96
N ASN A 92 11.00 -8.89 -3.89
CA ASN A 92 10.36 -10.21 -3.84
C ASN A 92 8.87 -10.13 -4.21
N GLY A 93 8.58 -9.95 -5.48
CA GLY A 93 7.23 -10.08 -6.02
C GLY A 93 6.22 -9.05 -5.49
N GLY A 94 6.26 -8.69 -4.19
CA GLY A 94 5.25 -7.84 -3.55
C GLY A 94 5.16 -6.42 -4.10
N VAL A 95 6.29 -5.78 -4.34
CA VAL A 95 6.32 -4.44 -4.96
C VAL A 95 5.87 -4.53 -6.42
N PHE A 96 6.24 -5.61 -7.13
CA PHE A 96 5.78 -5.82 -8.51
C PHE A 96 4.29 -6.07 -8.59
N VAL A 97 3.76 -6.93 -7.72
CA VAL A 97 2.31 -7.20 -7.64
C VAL A 97 1.57 -5.90 -7.33
N PHE A 98 2.08 -5.13 -6.37
CA PHE A 98 1.49 -3.83 -6.04
C PHE A 98 1.57 -2.86 -7.23
N LEU A 99 2.72 -2.73 -7.88
CA LEU A 99 2.90 -1.85 -9.05
C LEU A 99 1.95 -2.23 -10.20
N ALA A 100 1.87 -3.52 -10.52
CA ALA A 100 0.99 -4.01 -11.59
C ALA A 100 -0.48 -3.67 -11.29
N PHE A 101 -0.93 -3.93 -10.06
CA PHE A 101 -2.29 -3.60 -9.64
C PHE A 101 -2.53 -2.09 -9.58
N TYR A 102 -1.55 -1.33 -9.11
CA TYR A 102 -1.62 0.13 -9.07
C TYR A 102 -1.82 0.72 -10.47
N ILE A 103 -1.02 0.28 -11.44
CA ILE A 103 -1.16 0.71 -12.85
C ILE A 103 -2.53 0.28 -13.39
N PHE A 104 -2.94 -0.96 -13.13
CA PHE A 104 -4.26 -1.45 -13.53
C PHE A 104 -5.38 -0.57 -12.97
N CYS A 105 -5.40 -0.29 -11.66
CA CYS A 105 -6.38 0.60 -11.04
C CYS A 105 -6.35 2.02 -11.64
N PHE A 106 -5.15 2.51 -11.98
CA PHE A 106 -5.02 3.82 -12.60
C PHE A 106 -5.69 3.87 -13.98
N LEU A 107 -5.50 2.82 -14.78
CA LEU A 107 -6.02 2.73 -16.13
C LEU A 107 -7.53 2.51 -16.16
N ILE A 108 -8.06 1.54 -15.40
CA ILE A 108 -9.50 1.23 -15.41
C ILE A 108 -10.38 2.35 -14.86
N ASN A 109 -9.81 3.20 -13.99
CA ASN A 109 -10.50 4.35 -13.45
C ASN A 109 -10.14 5.65 -14.17
N TYR A 110 -9.55 5.58 -15.35
CA TYR A 110 -9.29 6.78 -16.17
C TYR A 110 -10.63 7.43 -16.54
N SER A 111 -10.85 8.67 -16.14
CA SER A 111 -12.11 9.40 -16.36
C SER A 111 -13.39 8.80 -15.75
N LYS A 112 -13.30 7.81 -14.86
CA LYS A 112 -14.48 7.23 -14.22
C LYS A 112 -15.15 8.28 -13.33
N ALA A 113 -16.49 8.39 -13.44
CA ALA A 113 -17.34 9.26 -12.64
C ALA A 113 -18.26 8.41 -11.75
N PHE A 114 -18.83 9.02 -10.72
CA PHE A 114 -19.87 8.40 -9.91
C PHE A 114 -21.12 8.11 -10.75
N MET A 115 -21.74 6.96 -10.54
CA MET A 115 -22.89 6.51 -11.32
C MET A 115 -24.06 6.08 -10.43
N SER A 116 -23.82 5.69 -9.18
CA SER A 116 -24.85 5.22 -8.28
C SER A 116 -25.35 6.33 -7.35
N TRP A 117 -26.58 6.20 -6.88
CA TRP A 117 -27.16 7.14 -5.91
C TRP A 117 -26.33 7.22 -4.62
N ASP A 118 -25.84 6.09 -4.11
CA ASP A 118 -25.07 6.05 -2.88
C ASP A 118 -23.70 6.75 -3.01
N GLU A 119 -23.11 6.71 -4.20
CA GLU A 119 -21.86 7.42 -4.48
C GLU A 119 -22.04 8.94 -4.41
N PHE A 120 -23.19 9.44 -4.90
CA PHE A 120 -23.52 10.87 -4.82
C PHE A 120 -24.03 11.31 -3.45
N SER A 121 -24.94 10.54 -2.85
CA SER A 121 -25.70 10.94 -1.66
C SER A 121 -24.94 10.71 -0.35
N HIS A 122 -23.99 9.77 -0.32
CA HIS A 122 -23.24 9.40 0.89
C HIS A 122 -21.74 9.59 0.70
N TRP A 123 -21.11 8.70 -0.04
CA TRP A 123 -19.63 8.65 -0.12
C TRP A 123 -19.03 9.94 -0.67
N GLY A 124 -19.58 10.46 -1.76
CA GLY A 124 -19.12 11.71 -2.37
C GLY A 124 -19.33 12.93 -1.50
N ILE A 125 -20.47 13.01 -0.76
CA ILE A 125 -20.73 14.12 0.15
C ILE A 125 -19.78 14.08 1.34
N PHE A 126 -19.56 12.91 1.96
CA PHE A 126 -18.65 12.76 3.09
C PHE A 126 -17.24 13.22 2.74
N LEU A 127 -16.73 12.80 1.58
CA LEU A 127 -15.42 13.19 1.11
C LEU A 127 -15.33 14.68 0.77
N LYS A 128 -16.30 15.23 0.02
CA LYS A 128 -16.34 16.65 -0.33
C LYS A 128 -16.38 17.51 0.92
N GLU A 129 -17.18 17.11 1.90
CA GLU A 129 -17.32 17.84 3.16
C GLU A 129 -16.03 17.75 4.01
N SER A 130 -15.41 16.56 4.10
CA SER A 130 -14.11 16.40 4.76
C SER A 130 -13.01 17.27 4.13
N LEU A 131 -12.98 17.35 2.78
CA LEU A 131 -12.04 18.19 2.06
C LEU A 131 -12.32 19.70 2.27
N ARG A 132 -13.60 20.08 2.28
CA ARG A 132 -14.04 21.49 2.47
C ARG A 132 -13.71 22.01 3.85
N LEU A 133 -14.00 21.22 4.88
CA LEU A 133 -13.80 21.58 6.30
C LEU A 133 -12.35 21.41 6.74
N ASP A 134 -11.56 20.59 6.02
CA ASP A 134 -10.34 20.00 6.54
C ASP A 134 -10.56 19.26 7.86
N GLY A 135 -11.76 18.70 8.04
CA GLY A 135 -12.27 18.12 9.27
C GLY A 135 -13.09 16.85 9.03
N LEU A 136 -13.52 16.22 10.11
CA LEU A 136 -14.40 15.06 10.03
C LEU A 136 -15.78 15.47 9.51
N TYR A 137 -16.27 14.83 8.44
CA TYR A 137 -17.62 15.13 7.90
C TYR A 137 -18.74 14.95 8.92
N CYS A 138 -18.59 14.02 9.88
CA CYS A 138 -19.56 13.80 10.94
C CYS A 138 -19.70 15.00 11.88
N MET A 139 -18.73 15.90 11.93
CA MET A 139 -18.76 17.15 12.69
C MET A 139 -19.23 18.37 11.86
N SER A 140 -19.61 18.16 10.60
CA SER A 140 -20.14 19.22 9.74
C SER A 140 -21.43 19.83 10.31
N PRO A 141 -21.67 21.14 10.18
CA PRO A 141 -22.95 21.76 10.50
C PRO A 141 -24.05 21.41 9.50
N LEU A 142 -23.68 20.89 8.32
CA LEU A 142 -24.65 20.50 7.30
C LEU A 142 -25.37 19.21 7.70
N THR A 143 -26.67 19.13 7.40
CA THR A 143 -27.46 17.93 7.59
C THR A 143 -27.47 17.12 6.31
N PHE A 144 -27.04 15.87 6.39
CA PHE A 144 -27.10 14.88 5.32
C PHE A 144 -27.25 13.48 5.91
N ALA A 145 -27.69 12.53 5.09
CA ALA A 145 -27.96 11.16 5.52
C ALA A 145 -26.68 10.45 5.97
N HIS A 146 -26.81 9.55 6.94
CA HIS A 146 -25.74 8.64 7.40
C HIS A 146 -24.45 9.32 7.90
N LYS A 147 -24.61 10.50 8.49
CA LYS A 147 -23.51 11.27 9.06
C LYS A 147 -22.77 10.56 10.21
N ASP A 148 -23.38 9.55 10.77
CA ASP A 148 -22.91 8.67 11.84
C ASP A 148 -22.04 7.50 11.36
N TYR A 149 -21.85 7.32 10.06
CA TYR A 149 -21.01 6.25 9.54
C TYR A 149 -19.54 6.43 9.94
N VAL A 150 -18.86 5.28 10.09
CA VAL A 150 -17.43 5.26 10.44
C VAL A 150 -16.59 5.88 9.32
N PRO A 151 -15.76 6.90 9.59
CA PRO A 151 -15.12 7.69 8.54
C PRO A 151 -13.87 7.04 7.92
N ALA A 152 -13.49 5.81 8.30
CA ALA A 152 -12.18 5.23 7.96
C ALA A 152 -11.86 5.25 6.45
N ILE A 153 -12.81 4.82 5.60
CA ILE A 153 -12.62 4.81 4.13
C ILE A 153 -12.55 6.23 3.60
N THR A 154 -13.47 7.09 4.04
CA THR A 154 -13.50 8.51 3.64
C THR A 154 -12.21 9.25 4.01
N LEU A 155 -11.61 8.91 5.16
CA LEU A 155 -10.32 9.48 5.55
C LEU A 155 -9.20 9.04 4.63
N PHE A 156 -9.19 7.77 4.20
CA PHE A 156 -8.21 7.30 3.23
C PHE A 156 -8.38 7.98 1.85
N GLU A 157 -9.62 8.13 1.40
CA GLU A 157 -9.95 8.89 0.19
C GLU A 157 -9.53 10.37 0.31
N THR A 158 -9.71 10.96 1.50
CA THR A 158 -9.27 12.34 1.79
C THR A 158 -7.75 12.46 1.68
N ILE A 159 -6.99 11.51 2.24
CA ILE A 159 -5.53 11.45 2.07
C ILE A 159 -5.19 11.43 0.59
N TRP A 160 -5.83 10.56 -0.20
CA TRP A 160 -5.56 10.38 -1.61
C TRP A 160 -5.84 11.64 -2.43
N CYS A 161 -6.99 12.27 -2.20
CA CYS A 161 -7.36 13.53 -2.87
C CYS A 161 -6.43 14.69 -2.48
N ARG A 162 -6.00 14.77 -1.21
CA ARG A 162 -5.03 15.78 -0.76
C ARG A 162 -3.66 15.60 -1.41
N LEU A 163 -3.20 14.35 -1.55
CA LEU A 163 -1.96 14.04 -2.26
C LEU A 163 -2.01 14.42 -3.75
N ASN A 164 -3.19 14.29 -4.37
CA ASN A 164 -3.42 14.68 -5.75
C ASN A 164 -3.70 16.18 -5.94
N GLY A 165 -3.82 16.93 -4.84
CA GLY A 165 -4.08 18.38 -4.86
C GLY A 165 -5.49 18.76 -5.32
N ARG A 166 -6.39 17.79 -5.52
CA ARG A 166 -7.78 18.04 -5.93
C ARG A 166 -8.70 16.87 -5.64
N TYR A 167 -9.99 17.16 -5.59
CA TYR A 167 -11.05 16.16 -5.69
C TYR A 167 -11.21 15.66 -7.14
N ALA A 168 -11.32 14.35 -7.31
CA ALA A 168 -11.77 13.73 -8.55
C ALA A 168 -12.37 12.36 -8.24
N GLU A 169 -13.53 12.06 -8.80
CA GLU A 169 -14.26 10.81 -8.56
C GLU A 169 -13.44 9.58 -8.97
N SER A 170 -12.70 9.67 -10.07
CA SER A 170 -11.76 8.63 -10.48
C SER A 170 -10.66 8.34 -9.44
N ASP A 171 -10.27 9.33 -8.64
CA ASP A 171 -9.26 9.13 -7.59
C ASP A 171 -9.85 8.47 -6.35
N VAL A 172 -11.16 8.67 -6.10
CA VAL A 172 -11.91 7.97 -5.04
C VAL A 172 -11.93 6.47 -5.32
N TYR A 173 -12.30 6.06 -6.53
CA TYR A 173 -12.26 4.64 -6.92
C TYR A 173 -10.85 4.04 -6.80
N ARG A 174 -9.83 4.77 -7.21
CA ARG A 174 -8.43 4.33 -7.07
C ARG A 174 -8.06 4.12 -5.60
N ALA A 175 -8.40 5.08 -4.74
CA ALA A 175 -8.12 5.00 -3.32
C ALA A 175 -8.75 3.74 -2.70
N ILE A 176 -10.06 3.54 -2.89
CA ILE A 176 -10.77 2.37 -2.36
C ILE A 176 -10.13 1.07 -2.87
N GLN A 177 -9.92 0.96 -4.17
CA GLN A 177 -9.38 -0.26 -4.78
C GLN A 177 -7.97 -0.56 -4.29
N ILE A 178 -7.10 0.45 -4.18
CA ILE A 178 -5.75 0.28 -3.65
C ILE A 178 -5.77 -0.10 -2.16
N PHE A 179 -6.66 0.49 -1.37
CA PHE A 179 -6.83 0.12 0.03
C PHE A 179 -7.28 -1.35 0.16
N MET A 180 -8.34 -1.74 -0.56
CA MET A 180 -8.86 -3.12 -0.55
C MET A 180 -7.81 -4.12 -1.06
N PHE A 181 -7.07 -3.78 -2.11
CA PHE A 181 -6.01 -4.62 -2.62
C PHE A 181 -4.88 -4.79 -1.59
N SER A 182 -4.55 -3.75 -0.83
CA SER A 182 -3.52 -3.86 0.22
C SER A 182 -3.87 -4.93 1.27
N LEU A 183 -5.16 -5.14 1.56
CA LEU A 183 -5.65 -6.18 2.46
C LEU A 183 -5.51 -7.59 1.86
N LEU A 184 -5.52 -7.71 0.53
CA LEU A 184 -5.34 -8.98 -0.18
C LEU A 184 -3.87 -9.32 -0.44
N MET A 185 -2.96 -8.38 -0.29
CA MET A 185 -1.53 -8.59 -0.55
C MET A 185 -0.92 -9.80 0.18
N PRO A 186 -1.26 -10.13 1.44
CA PRO A 186 -0.74 -11.30 2.11
C PRO A 186 -1.07 -12.63 1.41
N VAL A 187 -2.19 -12.70 0.70
CA VAL A 187 -2.57 -13.90 -0.08
C VAL A 187 -1.57 -14.15 -1.20
N PHE A 188 -1.11 -13.10 -1.87
CA PHE A 188 -0.10 -13.22 -2.93
C PHE A 188 1.26 -13.66 -2.38
N GLU A 189 1.59 -13.33 -1.14
CA GLU A 189 2.78 -13.88 -0.47
C GLU A 189 2.69 -15.38 -0.35
N HIS A 190 1.58 -15.92 0.19
CA HIS A 190 1.38 -17.35 0.31
C HIS A 190 1.44 -18.08 -1.03
N ILE A 191 0.84 -17.50 -2.08
CA ILE A 191 0.92 -18.06 -3.43
C ILE A 191 2.37 -18.06 -3.93
N SER A 192 3.10 -16.97 -3.75
CA SER A 192 4.50 -16.84 -4.16
C SER A 192 5.40 -17.86 -3.44
N ASP A 193 5.24 -17.99 -2.13
CA ASP A 193 6.00 -18.94 -1.32
C ASP A 193 5.68 -20.40 -1.71
N TYR A 194 4.41 -20.73 -1.97
CA TYR A 194 3.99 -22.04 -2.46
C TYR A 194 4.62 -22.38 -3.82
N ILE A 195 4.58 -21.44 -4.77
CA ILE A 195 5.20 -21.63 -6.09
C ILE A 195 6.70 -21.83 -5.96
N ALA A 196 7.39 -21.01 -5.15
CA ALA A 196 8.81 -21.10 -4.92
C ALA A 196 9.22 -22.46 -4.33
N GLN A 197 8.46 -22.97 -3.35
CA GLN A 197 8.67 -24.27 -2.74
C GLN A 197 8.47 -25.41 -3.75
N LYS A 198 7.41 -25.33 -4.57
CA LYS A 198 7.13 -26.34 -5.60
C LYS A 198 8.24 -26.41 -6.65
N LEU A 199 8.75 -25.24 -7.11
CA LEU A 199 9.85 -25.17 -8.07
C LEU A 199 11.15 -25.71 -7.48
N LYS A 200 11.44 -25.41 -6.21
CA LYS A 200 12.62 -25.96 -5.52
C LYS A 200 12.54 -27.49 -5.46
N ASN A 201 11.43 -28.05 -5.01
CA ASN A 201 11.23 -29.51 -4.93
C ASN A 201 11.35 -30.18 -6.30
N GLN A 202 10.93 -29.52 -7.37
CA GLN A 202 11.04 -30.05 -8.73
C GLN A 202 12.51 -30.04 -9.22
N ASN A 203 13.25 -28.96 -8.94
CA ASN A 203 14.68 -28.88 -9.25
C ASN A 203 15.49 -29.90 -8.47
N ASP A 204 15.18 -30.11 -7.19
CA ASP A 204 15.83 -31.12 -6.36
C ASP A 204 15.59 -32.54 -6.90
N LYS A 205 14.37 -32.86 -7.35
CA LYS A 205 14.06 -34.17 -8.01
C LYS A 205 14.85 -34.34 -9.32
N ILE A 206 14.96 -33.28 -10.14
CA ILE A 206 15.73 -33.32 -11.38
C ILE A 206 17.23 -33.50 -11.07
N ALA A 207 17.75 -32.83 -10.04
CA ALA A 207 19.13 -32.96 -9.61
C ALA A 207 19.45 -34.41 -9.14
N VAL A 208 18.57 -34.99 -8.31
CA VAL A 208 18.69 -36.38 -7.86
C VAL A 208 18.60 -37.37 -9.02
N PHE A 209 17.70 -37.14 -9.98
CA PHE A 209 17.58 -37.96 -11.17
C PHE A 209 18.84 -37.89 -12.05
N LYS A 210 19.38 -36.70 -12.26
CA LYS A 210 20.66 -36.52 -13.00
C LYS A 210 21.83 -37.17 -12.27
N GLY A 211 21.92 -37.07 -10.94
CA GLY A 211 22.93 -37.73 -10.14
C GLY A 211 22.89 -39.23 -10.29
N ARG A 212 21.71 -39.86 -10.23
CA ARG A 212 21.53 -41.30 -10.44
C ARG A 212 21.88 -41.76 -11.86
N LEU A 213 21.56 -40.97 -12.87
CA LEU A 213 21.98 -41.28 -14.25
C LEU A 213 23.49 -41.23 -14.42
N PHE A 214 24.18 -40.34 -13.71
CA PHE A 214 25.66 -40.24 -13.74
C PHE A 214 26.31 -41.45 -13.06
N GLU A 215 25.74 -41.91 -11.92
CA GLU A 215 26.21 -43.12 -11.23
C GLU A 215 26.00 -44.38 -12.06
N LEU A 216 24.90 -44.49 -12.82
CA LEU A 216 24.64 -45.63 -13.70
C LEU A 216 25.50 -45.64 -14.95
N GLY A 217 25.96 -44.46 -15.41
CA GLY A 217 26.86 -44.35 -16.56
C GLY A 217 28.33 -44.66 -16.24
N TYR A 218 28.74 -44.69 -14.94
CA TYR A 218 30.12 -44.97 -14.52
C TYR A 218 30.38 -46.45 -14.23
N HIS A 219 29.39 -47.32 -14.33
CA HIS A 219 29.52 -48.77 -14.12
C HIS A 219 29.38 -49.61 -15.39
N SER A 220 29.67 -49.00 -16.57
CA SER A 220 29.58 -49.70 -17.85
C SER A 220 30.97 -49.69 -18.61
N ASP A 221 32.08 -49.84 -17.84
CA ASP A 221 33.38 -50.17 -18.42
C ASP A 221 33.98 -51.38 -17.71
#